data_2975ee4a3c0b9d5be7989d8098bec2ea
#
_entry.id   2975ee4a3c0b9d5be7989d8098bec2ea
#
_cell.length_a   1.000
_cell.length_b   1.000
_cell.length_c   1.000
_cell.angle_alpha   90.00
_cell.angle_beta   90.00
_cell.angle_gamma   90.00
#
_symmetry.space_group_name_H-M   'P 1'
#
loop_
_entity.id
_entity.type
_entity.pdbx_description
1 polymer ?
#
loop_
_entity_poly.entity_id
_entity_poly.type
_entity_poly.pdbx_seq_one_letter_code
_entity_poly.pdbx_strand_id
1 'polypeptide(L)'
;MDLGTANTLIYVKGEGIVLNEPSVVAIEKATGKIKGIGLEAKRMLGRTPDGILAVRPLKDGVIADFDVTEKMLRFFLKTIIDRHLFRVKPKVIVCVPSGITEVEKRAVRDSAQSAGAKEV
;
A
#
# COMPACT_ATOMS: atom_id res chain seq x y z
N MET A 1 -5.85 7.62 4.13
CA MET A 1 -4.63 6.86 3.81
C MET A 1 -3.63 7.78 3.13
N ASP A 2 -2.41 7.75 3.55
CA ASP A 2 -1.34 8.59 2.99
C ASP A 2 -0.20 7.70 2.48
N LEU A 3 0.01 7.71 1.17
CA LEU A 3 1.08 6.97 0.50
C LEU A 3 2.35 7.80 0.50
N GLY A 4 3.24 7.55 1.46
CA GLY A 4 4.50 8.26 1.58
C GLY A 4 5.68 7.50 0.99
N THR A 5 6.76 8.21 0.67
CA THR A 5 8.00 7.61 0.15
C THR A 5 8.62 6.63 1.16
N ALA A 6 8.70 7.01 2.42
CA ALA A 6 9.27 6.18 3.47
C ALA A 6 8.24 5.27 4.14
N ASN A 7 7.09 5.83 4.49
CA ASN A 7 6.03 5.13 5.23
C ASN A 7 4.67 5.40 4.63
N THR A 8 3.80 4.41 4.76
CA THR A 8 2.38 4.53 4.45
C THR A 8 1.60 4.58 5.77
N LEU A 9 0.67 5.53 5.87
CA LEU A 9 -0.14 5.76 7.06
C LEU A 9 -1.62 5.55 6.73
N ILE A 10 -2.35 4.90 7.64
CA ILE A 10 -3.80 4.85 7.60
C ILE A 10 -4.35 5.39 8.91
N TYR A 11 -5.25 6.34 8.81
CA TYR A 11 -5.96 6.96 9.91
C TYR A 11 -7.43 6.55 9.87
N VAL A 12 -7.98 6.14 11.01
CA VAL A 12 -9.40 5.84 11.15
C VAL A 12 -10.02 6.87 12.10
N LYS A 13 -11.09 7.49 11.66
CA LYS A 13 -11.80 8.50 12.47
C LYS A 13 -12.25 7.89 13.80
N GLY A 14 -11.86 8.54 14.90
CA GLY A 14 -12.16 8.06 16.23
C GLY A 14 -11.13 7.12 16.83
N GLU A 15 -10.22 6.58 16.04
CA GLU A 15 -9.17 5.65 16.51
C GLU A 15 -7.75 6.20 16.34
N GLY A 16 -7.57 7.16 15.44
CA GLY A 16 -6.26 7.72 15.14
C GLY A 16 -5.53 6.92 14.07
N ILE A 17 -4.20 6.94 14.10
CA ILE A 17 -3.36 6.21 13.16
C ILE A 17 -3.37 4.73 13.55
N VAL A 18 -3.91 3.90 12.67
CA VAL A 18 -4.05 2.45 12.89
C VAL A 18 -3.04 1.64 12.10
N LEU A 19 -2.38 2.25 11.12
CA LEU A 19 -1.31 1.62 10.37
C LEU A 19 -0.24 2.66 10.06
N ASN A 20 1.00 2.28 10.35
CA ASN A 20 2.20 3.05 10.00
C ASN A 20 3.27 2.05 9.64
N GLU A 21 3.44 1.79 8.35
CA GLU A 21 4.38 0.79 7.88
C GLU A 21 5.28 1.33 6.78
N PRO A 22 6.49 0.76 6.65
CA PRO A 22 7.39 1.16 5.56
C PRO A 22 6.75 0.93 4.19
N SER A 23 6.95 1.87 3.28
CA SER A 23 6.49 1.74 1.89
C SER A 23 7.50 0.91 1.11
N VAL A 24 7.53 -0.39 1.36
CA VAL A 24 8.46 -1.34 0.74
C VAL A 24 7.77 -2.67 0.48
N VAL A 25 8.16 -3.31 -0.61
CA VAL A 25 7.62 -4.61 -1.03
C VAL A 25 8.78 -5.54 -1.36
N ALA A 26 8.73 -6.77 -0.84
CA ALA A 26 9.68 -7.82 -1.17
C ALA A 26 9.11 -8.71 -2.27
N ILE A 27 9.85 -8.85 -3.35
CA ILE A 27 9.44 -9.60 -4.54
C ILE A 27 10.43 -10.71 -4.83
N GLU A 28 9.92 -11.91 -5.13
CA GLU A 28 10.76 -13.01 -5.59
C GLU A 28 11.17 -12.76 -7.05
N LYS A 29 12.48 -12.71 -7.31
CA LYS A 29 13.04 -12.39 -8.63
C LYS A 29 12.62 -13.39 -9.71
N ALA A 30 12.56 -14.67 -9.36
CA ALA A 30 12.27 -15.72 -10.34
C ALA A 30 10.83 -15.70 -10.85
N THR A 31 9.86 -15.36 -10.00
CA THR A 31 8.42 -15.45 -10.31
C THR A 31 7.72 -14.11 -10.34
N GLY A 32 8.33 -13.06 -9.79
CA GLY A 32 7.70 -11.75 -9.62
C GLY A 32 6.64 -11.72 -8.51
N LYS A 33 6.51 -12.80 -7.73
CA LYS A 33 5.53 -12.86 -6.65
C LYS A 33 5.94 -12.01 -5.46
N ILE A 34 4.96 -11.36 -4.85
CA ILE A 34 5.15 -10.60 -3.63
C ILE A 34 5.30 -11.57 -2.46
N LYS A 35 6.41 -11.44 -1.72
CA LYS A 35 6.72 -12.26 -0.55
C LYS A 35 6.48 -11.54 0.77
N GLY A 36 6.46 -10.22 0.75
CA GLY A 36 6.17 -9.43 1.93
C GLY A 36 5.87 -7.99 1.58
N ILE A 37 5.14 -7.29 2.43
CA ILE A 37 4.76 -5.90 2.24
C ILE A 37 4.95 -5.18 3.58
N GLY A 38 5.48 -3.96 3.54
CA GLY A 38 5.64 -3.14 4.72
C GLY A 38 6.71 -3.67 5.67
N LEU A 39 6.38 -3.81 6.93
CA LEU A 39 7.32 -4.25 7.97
C LEU A 39 7.89 -5.63 7.68
N GLU A 40 7.08 -6.54 7.17
CA GLU A 40 7.51 -7.88 6.76
C GLU A 40 8.60 -7.80 5.68
N ALA A 41 8.40 -6.98 4.65
CA ALA A 41 9.38 -6.76 3.60
C ALA A 41 10.67 -6.15 4.17
N LYS A 42 10.55 -5.21 5.10
CA LYS A 42 11.72 -4.58 5.74
C LYS A 42 12.53 -5.59 6.53
N ARG A 43 11.89 -6.52 7.22
CA ARG A 43 12.57 -7.61 7.95
C ARG A 43 13.33 -8.52 7.00
N MET A 44 12.75 -8.84 5.84
CA MET A 44 13.42 -9.65 4.81
C MET A 44 14.67 -8.99 4.28
N LEU A 45 14.70 -7.65 4.19
CA LEU A 45 15.86 -6.88 3.74
C LEU A 45 17.09 -7.08 4.62
N GLY A 46 16.90 -7.23 5.92
CA GLY A 46 18.00 -7.44 6.87
C GLY A 46 18.56 -8.87 6.84
N ARG A 47 17.90 -9.79 6.18
CA ARG A 47 18.24 -11.21 6.15
C ARG A 47 18.22 -11.80 4.75
N THR A 48 18.46 -11.00 3.73
CA THR A 48 18.18 -11.33 2.33
C THR A 48 18.56 -12.76 1.95
N PRO A 49 17.59 -13.68 1.80
CA PRO A 49 17.85 -14.88 1.04
C PRO A 49 18.11 -14.47 -0.41
N ASP A 50 19.01 -15.16 -1.08
CA ASP A 50 19.24 -14.98 -2.50
C ASP A 50 17.90 -15.10 -3.25
N GLY A 51 17.64 -14.20 -4.19
CA GLY A 51 16.44 -14.24 -5.00
C GLY A 51 15.28 -13.35 -4.54
N ILE A 52 15.43 -12.61 -3.45
CA ILE A 52 14.45 -11.61 -3.00
C ILE A 52 14.93 -10.20 -3.34
N LEU A 53 14.08 -9.43 -4.00
CA LEU A 53 14.35 -8.03 -4.34
C LEU A 53 13.42 -7.13 -3.53
N ALA A 54 13.98 -6.11 -2.90
CA ALA A 54 13.18 -5.09 -2.25
C ALA A 54 12.89 -3.94 -3.22
N VAL A 55 11.63 -3.58 -3.30
CA VAL A 55 11.16 -2.49 -4.16
C VAL A 55 10.54 -1.41 -3.27
N ARG A 56 11.02 -0.17 -3.44
CA ARG A 56 10.37 1.02 -2.88
C ARG A 56 9.54 1.64 -3.99
N PRO A 57 8.22 1.45 -3.97
CA PRO A 57 7.39 1.87 -5.10
C PRO A 57 7.24 3.37 -5.24
N LEU A 58 7.53 4.14 -4.16
CA LEU A 58 7.52 5.60 -4.21
C LEU A 58 8.93 6.10 -3.89
N LYS A 59 9.43 7.03 -4.72
CA LYS A 59 10.73 7.69 -4.53
C LYS A 59 10.55 9.18 -4.70
N ASP A 60 11.05 9.96 -3.74
CA ASP A 60 11.02 11.44 -3.79
C ASP A 60 9.62 12.00 -4.08
N GLY A 61 8.59 11.38 -3.48
CA GLY A 61 7.20 11.81 -3.66
C GLY A 61 6.61 11.46 -5.02
N VAL A 62 7.24 10.56 -5.78
CA VAL A 62 6.77 10.12 -7.10
C VAL A 62 6.59 8.61 -7.12
N ILE A 63 5.55 8.14 -7.80
CA ILE A 63 5.36 6.70 -8.01
C ILE A 63 6.38 6.21 -9.03
N ALA A 64 7.30 5.34 -8.58
CA ALA A 64 8.32 4.73 -9.43
C ALA A 64 7.81 3.44 -10.07
N ASP A 65 6.94 2.70 -9.37
CA ASP A 65 6.33 1.46 -9.87
C ASP A 65 4.86 1.45 -9.46
N PHE A 66 4.00 1.69 -10.44
CA PHE A 66 2.57 1.83 -10.18
C PHE A 66 1.92 0.51 -9.77
N ASP A 67 2.24 -0.60 -10.44
CA ASP A 67 1.63 -1.90 -10.15
C ASP A 67 1.95 -2.36 -8.73
N VAL A 68 3.18 -2.16 -8.29
CA VAL A 68 3.61 -2.49 -6.93
C VAL A 68 2.94 -1.56 -5.92
N THR A 69 2.84 -0.27 -6.23
CA THR A 69 2.13 0.70 -5.38
C THR A 69 0.67 0.30 -5.18
N GLU A 70 -0.01 -0.08 -6.25
CA GLU A 70 -1.41 -0.50 -6.20
C GLU A 70 -1.60 -1.74 -5.33
N LYS A 71 -0.74 -2.73 -5.48
CA LYS A 71 -0.78 -3.96 -4.67
C LYS A 71 -0.51 -3.68 -3.19
N MET A 72 0.43 -2.80 -2.91
CA MET A 72 0.75 -2.37 -1.55
C MET A 72 -0.44 -1.63 -0.91
N LEU A 73 -1.04 -0.70 -1.63
CA LEU A 73 -2.21 0.04 -1.18
C LEU A 73 -3.36 -0.90 -0.85
N ARG A 74 -3.66 -1.82 -1.75
CA ARG A 74 -4.74 -2.78 -1.58
C ARG A 74 -4.51 -3.66 -0.36
N PHE A 75 -3.29 -4.15 -0.17
CA PHE A 75 -2.93 -4.99 0.97
C PHE A 75 -3.13 -4.27 2.30
N PHE A 76 -2.59 -3.07 2.43
CA PHE A 76 -2.70 -2.30 3.66
C PHE A 76 -4.16 -1.94 3.98
N LEU A 77 -4.88 -1.48 2.98
CA LEU A 77 -6.26 -1.05 3.18
C LEU A 77 -7.16 -2.24 3.53
N LYS A 78 -7.00 -3.36 2.83
CA LYS A 78 -7.76 -4.58 3.10
C LYS A 78 -7.47 -5.11 4.51
N THR A 79 -6.21 -5.08 4.94
CA THR A 79 -5.82 -5.52 6.29
C THR A 79 -6.56 -4.72 7.37
N ILE A 80 -6.66 -3.40 7.20
CA ILE A 80 -7.34 -2.54 8.16
C ILE A 80 -8.86 -2.74 8.11
N ILE A 81 -9.44 -2.83 6.93
CA ILE A 81 -10.89 -3.04 6.77
C ILE A 81 -11.30 -4.37 7.38
N ASP A 82 -10.58 -5.44 7.10
CA ASP A 82 -10.89 -6.78 7.64
C ASP A 82 -10.75 -6.82 9.16
N ARG A 83 -9.74 -6.14 9.71
CA ARG A 83 -9.47 -6.10 11.15
C ARG A 83 -10.55 -5.37 11.93
N HIS A 84 -11.12 -4.30 11.36
CA HIS A 84 -12.04 -3.42 12.06
C HIS A 84 -13.50 -3.85 12.00
N LEU A 85 -13.86 -4.87 11.23
CA LEU A 85 -15.22 -5.40 11.12
C LEU A 85 -16.27 -4.30 10.95
N PHE A 86 -16.08 -3.45 9.97
CA PHE A 86 -17.02 -2.37 9.69
C PHE A 86 -18.41 -2.94 9.32
N ARG A 87 -19.45 -2.48 10.02
CA ARG A 87 -20.85 -2.84 9.70
C ARG A 87 -21.26 -2.30 8.34
N VAL A 88 -20.73 -1.13 7.98
CA VAL A 88 -20.92 -0.46 6.71
C VAL A 88 -19.56 -0.26 6.09
N LYS A 89 -19.43 -0.48 4.79
CA LYS A 89 -18.16 -0.24 4.09
C LYS A 89 -17.69 1.20 4.32
N PRO A 90 -16.43 1.42 4.67
CA PRO A 90 -15.93 2.75 4.99
C PRO A 90 -15.75 3.62 3.75
N LYS A 91 -15.85 4.92 3.96
CA LYS A 91 -15.41 5.93 2.99
C LYS A 91 -13.92 6.15 3.20
N VAL A 92 -13.15 6.21 2.12
CA VAL A 92 -11.69 6.31 2.17
C VAL A 92 -11.22 7.52 1.38
N ILE A 93 -10.30 8.28 1.97
CA ILE A 93 -9.55 9.33 1.27
C ILE A 93 -8.13 8.83 1.11
N VAL A 94 -7.63 8.85 -0.12
CA VAL A 94 -6.26 8.43 -0.43
C VAL A 94 -5.48 9.63 -0.93
N CYS A 95 -4.41 9.99 -0.22
CA CYS A 95 -3.48 11.02 -0.65
C CYS A 95 -2.47 10.38 -1.61
N VAL A 96 -2.40 10.90 -2.82
CA VAL A 96 -1.49 10.40 -3.86
C VAL A 96 -0.48 11.49 -4.23
N PRO A 97 0.71 11.13 -4.77
CA PRO A 97 1.66 12.12 -5.25
C PRO A 97 1.08 13.02 -6.32
N SER A 98 1.52 14.27 -6.36
CA SER A 98 1.19 15.19 -7.45
C SER A 98 1.81 14.66 -8.75
N GLY A 99 1.19 14.86 -9.88
CA GLY A 99 1.71 14.36 -11.16
C GLY A 99 1.26 12.95 -11.53
N ILE A 100 0.45 12.31 -10.70
CA ILE A 100 -0.21 11.06 -11.07
C ILE A 100 -1.19 11.30 -12.23
N THR A 101 -1.26 10.38 -13.19
CA THR A 101 -2.16 10.49 -14.34
C THR A 101 -3.62 10.21 -13.95
N GLU A 102 -4.56 10.62 -14.80
CA GLU A 102 -5.98 10.32 -14.56
C GLU A 102 -6.27 8.82 -14.59
N VAL A 103 -5.58 8.07 -15.44
CA VAL A 103 -5.70 6.61 -15.50
C VAL A 103 -5.20 5.98 -14.19
N GLU A 104 -4.07 6.46 -13.67
CA GLU A 104 -3.51 6.01 -12.40
C GLU A 104 -4.44 6.35 -11.23
N LYS A 105 -5.03 7.56 -11.20
CA LYS A 105 -6.01 7.94 -10.17
C LYS A 105 -7.21 7.00 -10.18
N ARG A 106 -7.71 6.66 -11.35
CA ARG A 106 -8.83 5.73 -11.49
C ARG A 106 -8.46 4.35 -10.95
N ALA A 107 -7.27 3.86 -11.28
CA ALA A 107 -6.79 2.56 -10.82
C ALA A 107 -6.64 2.53 -9.29
N VAL A 108 -6.14 3.60 -8.68
CA VAL A 108 -6.07 3.73 -7.22
C VAL A 108 -7.47 3.68 -6.61
N ARG A 109 -8.42 4.40 -7.19
CA ARG A 109 -9.82 4.39 -6.73
C ARG A 109 -10.42 2.99 -6.82
N ASP A 110 -10.27 2.34 -7.95
CA ASP A 110 -10.80 0.99 -8.18
C ASP A 110 -10.18 -0.03 -7.22
N SER A 111 -8.88 0.09 -6.98
CA SER A 111 -8.17 -0.78 -6.03
C SER A 111 -8.66 -0.61 -4.60
N ALA A 112 -8.89 0.63 -4.17
CA ALA A 112 -9.43 0.90 -2.84
C ALA A 112 -10.85 0.37 -2.70
N GLN A 113 -11.69 0.50 -3.72
CA GLN A 113 -13.03 -0.06 -3.73
C GLN A 113 -13.00 -1.59 -3.68
N SER A 114 -12.09 -2.21 -4.44
CA SER A 114 -11.90 -3.68 -4.42
C SER A 114 -11.42 -4.18 -3.06
N ALA A 115 -10.69 -3.36 -2.32
CA ALA A 115 -10.25 -3.69 -0.96
C ALA A 115 -11.38 -3.60 0.07
N GLY A 116 -12.52 -2.99 -0.28
CA GLY A 116 -13.70 -2.91 0.57
C GLY A 116 -14.18 -1.49 0.87
N ALA A 117 -13.61 -0.46 0.25
CA ALA A 117 -14.09 0.91 0.44
C ALA A 117 -15.42 1.12 -0.30
N LYS A 118 -16.36 1.81 0.33
CA LYS A 118 -17.63 2.16 -0.29
C LYS A 118 -17.46 3.31 -1.27
N GLU A 119 -16.67 4.30 -0.89
CA GLU A 119 -16.46 5.54 -1.62
C GLU A 119 -15.01 5.98 -1.42
N VAL A 120 -14.38 6.47 -2.48
CA VAL A 120 -12.98 6.85 -2.47
C VAL A 120 -12.80 8.27 -3.03
#